data_77f426ee3d1d1b654a8e969ad5406569
#
_entry.id   77f426ee3d1d1b654a8e969ad5406569
#
_cell.length_a   1.000
_cell.length_b   1.000
_cell.length_c   1.000
_cell.angle_alpha   90.00
_cell.angle_beta   90.00
_cell.angle_gamma   90.00
#
_symmetry.space_group_name_H-M   'P 1'
#
loop_
_entity.id
_entity.type
_entity.pdbx_description
1 polymer ?
#
loop_
_entity_poly.entity_id
_entity_poly.type
_entity_poly.pdbx_seq_one_letter_code
_entity_poly.pdbx_strand_id
1 'polypeptide(L)'
;KVFNELRTRGVMDVLIAVVDGLKGLAEAIGTVFPQTTVQTCIVHLIRNSLDYVSWKDRQAVAAAIRPIYTAPTEAAAHAALDAFEAGPWGTKYAPIRGLWRRAWNHVTPFFAFPPEVRRILYTTNAIESVHMRLRKIIKTRGHFPTDEAATKLLWLALRNITAGWSRATRDWKAAMNQFAILYAERFNPSVA
;
A
#
# COMPACT_ATOMS: atom_id res chain seq x y z
N LYS A 1 5.29 5.91 -18.38
CA LYS A 1 6.22 4.93 -18.97
C LYS A 1 6.07 3.55 -18.32
N VAL A 2 6.28 3.39 -16.99
CA VAL A 2 6.24 2.07 -16.30
C VAL A 2 4.90 1.35 -16.51
N PHE A 3 3.77 2.01 -16.30
CA PHE A 3 2.45 1.37 -16.45
C PHE A 3 2.15 0.96 -17.89
N ASN A 4 2.56 1.76 -18.88
CA ASN A 4 2.46 1.39 -20.30
C ASN A 4 3.29 0.13 -20.60
N GLU A 5 4.49 0.05 -20.02
CA GLU A 5 5.33 -1.13 -20.17
C GLU A 5 4.70 -2.39 -19.54
N LEU A 6 4.08 -2.28 -18.38
CA LEU A 6 3.32 -3.39 -17.78
C LEU A 6 2.20 -3.86 -18.70
N ARG A 7 1.45 -2.93 -19.30
CA ARG A 7 0.40 -3.24 -20.26
C ARG A 7 0.96 -3.93 -21.52
N THR A 8 2.05 -3.42 -22.06
CA THR A 8 2.74 -4.03 -23.21
C THR A 8 3.25 -5.45 -22.89
N ARG A 9 3.61 -5.72 -21.64
CA ARG A 9 4.04 -7.05 -21.17
C ARG A 9 2.88 -7.98 -20.81
N GLY A 10 1.62 -7.60 -21.09
CA GLY A 10 0.45 -8.45 -20.94
C GLY A 10 -0.35 -8.25 -19.63
N VAL A 11 -0.06 -7.21 -18.84
CA VAL A 11 -0.94 -6.83 -17.72
C VAL A 11 -2.16 -6.10 -18.30
N MET A 12 -3.24 -6.82 -18.49
CA MET A 12 -4.45 -6.29 -19.13
C MET A 12 -5.28 -5.45 -18.17
N ASP A 13 -5.28 -5.78 -16.88
CA ASP A 13 -6.06 -5.09 -15.86
C ASP A 13 -5.35 -5.09 -14.51
N VAL A 14 -5.69 -4.09 -13.67
CA VAL A 14 -5.25 -3.97 -12.29
C VAL A 14 -6.47 -3.63 -11.43
N LEU A 15 -6.90 -4.54 -10.56
CA LEU A 15 -8.11 -4.36 -9.74
C LEU A 15 -7.92 -3.24 -8.71
N ILE A 16 -6.82 -3.30 -7.96
CA ILE A 16 -6.50 -2.36 -6.89
C ILE A 16 -5.02 -2.00 -6.97
N ALA A 17 -4.72 -0.71 -6.89
CA ALA A 17 -3.35 -0.21 -6.75
C ALA A 17 -3.19 0.48 -5.39
N VAL A 18 -2.29 -0.04 -4.57
CA VAL A 18 -1.95 0.56 -3.29
C VAL A 18 -0.69 1.41 -3.46
N VAL A 19 -0.82 2.71 -3.25
CA VAL A 19 0.25 3.70 -3.50
C VAL A 19 0.62 4.44 -2.23
N ASP A 20 1.85 4.94 -2.17
CA ASP A 20 2.38 5.69 -1.02
C ASP A 20 1.99 7.18 -0.99
N GLY A 21 1.13 7.61 -1.91
CA GLY A 21 0.67 9.00 -2.00
C GLY A 21 1.58 9.89 -2.84
N LEU A 22 2.46 9.32 -3.66
CA LEU A 22 3.28 10.09 -4.61
C LEU A 22 2.38 10.86 -5.59
N LYS A 23 2.60 12.17 -5.65
CA LYS A 23 1.83 13.08 -6.53
C LYS A 23 1.92 12.62 -7.99
N GLY A 24 0.79 12.59 -8.67
CA GLY A 24 0.69 12.20 -10.08
C GLY A 24 0.66 10.68 -10.32
N LEU A 25 0.88 9.85 -9.29
CA LEU A 25 0.90 8.39 -9.46
C LEU A 25 -0.50 7.84 -9.70
N ALA A 26 -1.50 8.35 -8.99
CA ALA A 26 -2.90 7.95 -9.16
C ALA A 26 -3.40 8.28 -10.57
N GLU A 27 -3.12 9.49 -11.07
CA GLU A 27 -3.47 9.90 -12.43
C GLU A 27 -2.75 9.04 -13.49
N ALA A 28 -1.47 8.75 -13.27
CA ALA A 28 -0.69 7.90 -14.17
C ALA A 28 -1.22 6.46 -14.24
N ILE A 29 -1.72 5.92 -13.13
CA ILE A 29 -2.40 4.62 -13.09
C ILE A 29 -3.72 4.70 -13.84
N GLY A 30 -4.58 5.69 -13.53
CA GLY A 30 -5.88 5.87 -14.15
C GLY A 30 -5.83 6.07 -15.66
N THR A 31 -4.76 6.69 -16.18
CA THR A 31 -4.54 6.85 -17.62
C THR A 31 -4.36 5.50 -18.34
N VAL A 32 -3.72 4.53 -17.71
CA VAL A 32 -3.40 3.24 -18.35
C VAL A 32 -4.39 2.16 -17.95
N PHE A 33 -4.85 2.18 -16.69
CA PHE A 33 -5.78 1.24 -16.08
C PHE A 33 -6.97 1.99 -15.46
N PRO A 34 -7.92 2.50 -16.27
CA PRO A 34 -8.95 3.43 -15.81
C PRO A 34 -9.93 2.83 -14.80
N GLN A 35 -10.06 1.51 -14.75
CA GLN A 35 -10.93 0.82 -13.81
C GLN A 35 -10.25 0.44 -12.49
N THR A 36 -8.99 0.82 -12.32
CA THR A 36 -8.24 0.51 -11.09
C THR A 36 -8.74 1.34 -9.91
N THR A 37 -9.08 0.67 -8.82
CA THR A 37 -9.28 1.36 -7.54
C THR A 37 -7.92 1.75 -6.96
N VAL A 38 -7.65 3.06 -6.90
CA VAL A 38 -6.41 3.56 -6.30
C VAL A 38 -6.62 3.82 -4.82
N GLN A 39 -5.77 3.20 -4.00
CA GLN A 39 -5.83 3.23 -2.55
C GLN A 39 -4.51 3.77 -1.99
N THR A 40 -4.58 4.72 -1.05
CA THR A 40 -3.39 5.13 -0.29
C THR A 40 -2.96 4.02 0.68
N CYS A 41 -1.68 3.75 0.72
CA CYS A 41 -1.10 2.79 1.65
C CYS A 41 -1.25 3.28 3.09
N ILE A 42 -2.09 2.59 3.87
CA ILE A 42 -2.34 2.91 5.28
C ILE A 42 -1.05 2.85 6.11
N VAL A 43 -0.17 1.88 5.83
CA VAL A 43 1.11 1.73 6.54
C VAL A 43 2.01 2.95 6.33
N HIS A 44 2.09 3.46 5.10
CA HIS A 44 2.84 4.69 4.82
C HIS A 44 2.18 5.91 5.47
N LEU A 45 0.86 6.01 5.47
CA LEU A 45 0.14 7.09 6.12
C LEU A 45 0.39 7.11 7.64
N ILE A 46 0.38 5.93 8.29
CA ILE A 46 0.75 5.79 9.70
C ILE A 46 2.21 6.20 9.93
N ARG A 47 3.12 5.71 9.11
CA ARG A 47 4.56 6.03 9.24
C ARG A 47 4.79 7.53 9.10
N ASN A 48 4.23 8.16 8.08
CA ASN A 48 4.31 9.60 7.86
C ASN A 48 3.67 10.40 9.01
N SER A 49 2.62 9.87 9.63
CA SER A 49 2.04 10.46 10.85
C SER A 49 3.03 10.45 12.01
N LEU A 50 3.74 9.34 12.20
CA LEU A 50 4.70 9.17 13.29
C LEU A 50 6.01 9.93 13.07
N ASP A 51 6.30 10.40 11.86
CA ASP A 51 7.46 11.27 11.60
C ASP A 51 7.32 12.66 12.23
N TYR A 52 6.09 13.11 12.49
CA TYR A 52 5.82 14.34 13.24
C TYR A 52 5.93 14.17 14.74
N VAL A 53 6.08 12.92 15.24
CA VAL A 53 5.90 12.58 16.66
C VAL A 53 7.25 12.34 17.32
N SER A 54 7.45 12.95 18.50
CA SER A 54 8.62 12.66 19.32
C SER A 54 8.71 11.18 19.66
N TRP A 55 9.91 10.65 19.79
CA TRP A 55 10.13 9.22 20.01
C TRP A 55 9.35 8.66 21.22
N LYS A 56 9.28 9.42 22.31
CA LYS A 56 8.57 9.02 23.54
C LYS A 56 7.06 8.87 23.34
N ASP A 57 6.47 9.63 22.42
CA ASP A 57 5.02 9.67 22.22
C ASP A 57 4.53 8.74 21.08
N ARG A 58 5.47 8.19 20.28
CA ARG A 58 5.14 7.40 19.09
C ARG A 58 4.18 6.25 19.38
N GLN A 59 4.41 5.50 20.45
CA GLN A 59 3.55 4.38 20.81
C GLN A 59 2.13 4.83 21.16
N ALA A 60 2.00 5.89 21.96
CA ALA A 60 0.71 6.44 22.37
C ALA A 60 -0.06 7.04 21.18
N VAL A 61 0.63 7.80 20.30
CA VAL A 61 0.02 8.35 19.09
C VAL A 61 -0.38 7.24 18.11
N ALA A 62 0.45 6.21 17.93
CA ALA A 62 0.11 5.06 17.10
C ALA A 62 -1.15 4.34 17.62
N ALA A 63 -1.29 4.19 18.94
CA ALA A 63 -2.50 3.65 19.56
C ALA A 63 -3.72 4.57 19.34
N ALA A 64 -3.54 5.88 19.41
CA ALA A 64 -4.61 6.86 19.24
C ALA A 64 -5.13 6.95 17.78
N ILE A 65 -4.29 6.76 16.77
CA ILE A 65 -4.72 6.74 15.36
C ILE A 65 -5.26 5.36 14.93
N ARG A 66 -5.01 4.30 15.69
CA ARG A 66 -5.43 2.95 15.34
C ARG A 66 -6.94 2.81 15.07
N PRO A 67 -7.85 3.38 15.88
CA PRO A 67 -9.29 3.28 15.64
C PRO A 67 -9.73 3.79 14.27
N ILE A 68 -9.01 4.75 13.67
CA ILE A 68 -9.33 5.33 12.37
C ILE A 68 -9.30 4.25 11.28
N TYR A 69 -8.21 3.51 11.19
CA TYR A 69 -8.01 2.54 10.11
C TYR A 69 -8.47 1.12 10.43
N THR A 70 -8.81 0.83 11.70
CA THR A 70 -9.42 -0.46 12.09
C THR A 70 -10.94 -0.39 12.16
N ALA A 71 -11.54 0.77 11.89
CA ALA A 71 -12.97 0.98 11.90
C ALA A 71 -13.70 0.01 10.94
N PRO A 72 -14.89 -0.47 11.30
CA PRO A 72 -15.64 -1.37 10.42
C PRO A 72 -16.19 -0.67 9.18
N THR A 73 -16.51 0.62 9.29
CA THR A 73 -17.11 1.42 8.22
C THR A 73 -16.39 2.76 8.06
N GLU A 74 -16.59 3.41 6.91
CA GLU A 74 -16.09 4.76 6.66
C GLU A 74 -16.63 5.78 7.68
N ALA A 75 -17.92 5.71 8.01
CA ALA A 75 -18.53 6.61 9.00
C ALA A 75 -17.89 6.45 10.38
N ALA A 76 -17.64 5.21 10.83
CA ALA A 76 -16.93 4.95 12.08
C ALA A 76 -15.49 5.43 12.04
N ALA A 77 -14.81 5.30 10.89
CA ALA A 77 -13.45 5.80 10.69
C ALA A 77 -13.40 7.34 10.74
N HIS A 78 -14.38 8.00 10.14
CA HIS A 78 -14.51 9.46 10.19
C HIS A 78 -14.72 9.95 11.63
N ALA A 79 -15.65 9.32 12.37
CA ALA A 79 -15.86 9.64 13.78
C ALA A 79 -14.60 9.41 14.65
N ALA A 80 -13.84 8.35 14.36
CA ALA A 80 -12.57 8.10 15.04
C ALA A 80 -11.50 9.16 14.70
N LEU A 81 -11.47 9.67 13.46
CA LEU A 81 -10.60 10.77 13.08
C LEU A 81 -10.97 12.07 13.79
N ASP A 82 -12.29 12.39 13.86
CA ASP A 82 -12.79 13.56 14.59
C ASP A 82 -12.43 13.46 16.08
N ALA A 83 -12.59 12.29 16.68
CA ALA A 83 -12.21 12.04 18.08
C ALA A 83 -10.69 12.19 18.31
N PHE A 84 -9.86 11.71 17.37
CA PHE A 84 -8.42 11.92 17.41
C PHE A 84 -8.08 13.41 17.34
N GLU A 85 -8.71 14.16 16.43
CA GLU A 85 -8.46 15.59 16.23
C GLU A 85 -8.82 16.43 17.48
N ALA A 86 -9.93 16.10 18.13
CA ALA A 86 -10.37 16.75 19.35
C ALA A 86 -9.57 16.31 20.58
N GLY A 87 -8.86 15.21 20.49
CA GLY A 87 -8.09 14.62 21.58
C GLY A 87 -6.73 15.30 21.81
N PRO A 88 -6.05 14.93 22.91
CA PRO A 88 -4.77 15.55 23.29
C PRO A 88 -3.67 15.34 22.23
N TRP A 89 -3.66 14.21 21.55
CA TRP A 89 -2.65 13.90 20.53
C TRP A 89 -2.89 14.66 19.23
N GLY A 90 -4.14 14.82 18.79
CA GLY A 90 -4.51 15.61 17.62
C GLY A 90 -4.24 17.09 17.83
N THR A 91 -4.40 17.59 19.05
CA THR A 91 -4.05 18.96 19.43
C THR A 91 -2.53 19.15 19.46
N LYS A 92 -1.80 18.24 20.11
CA LYS A 92 -0.34 18.31 20.23
C LYS A 92 0.38 18.14 18.89
N TYR A 93 -0.13 17.26 18.03
CA TYR A 93 0.46 16.90 16.74
C TYR A 93 -0.47 17.28 15.57
N ALA A 94 -0.87 18.54 15.51
CA ALA A 94 -1.81 19.08 14.51
C ALA A 94 -1.50 18.71 13.04
N PRO A 95 -0.23 18.57 12.58
CA PRO A 95 0.07 18.15 11.22
C PRO A 95 -0.53 16.78 10.83
N ILE A 96 -0.70 15.86 11.79
CA ILE A 96 -1.30 14.55 11.55
C ILE A 96 -2.75 14.68 11.06
N ARG A 97 -3.53 15.59 11.65
CA ARG A 97 -4.91 15.87 11.22
C ARG A 97 -4.96 16.23 9.73
N GLY A 98 -4.16 17.22 9.34
CA GLY A 98 -4.09 17.66 7.95
C GLY A 98 -3.63 16.56 7.00
N LEU A 99 -2.72 15.69 7.44
CA LEU A 99 -2.25 14.54 6.65
C LEU A 99 -3.41 13.56 6.35
N TRP A 100 -4.17 13.15 7.39
CA TRP A 100 -5.30 12.23 7.23
C TRP A 100 -6.45 12.84 6.44
N ARG A 101 -6.80 14.12 6.68
CA ARG A 101 -7.87 14.81 5.93
C ARG A 101 -7.54 14.91 4.44
N ARG A 102 -6.31 15.27 4.08
CA ARG A 102 -5.89 15.33 2.66
C ARG A 102 -5.87 13.96 1.99
N ALA A 103 -5.53 12.92 2.73
CA ALA A 103 -5.51 11.55 2.21
C ALA A 103 -6.90 10.90 2.18
N TRP A 104 -7.93 11.50 2.79
CA TRP A 104 -9.20 10.86 3.11
C TRP A 104 -9.85 10.19 1.89
N ASN A 105 -10.00 10.90 0.79
CA ASN A 105 -10.61 10.39 -0.44
C ASN A 105 -9.87 9.18 -1.05
N HIS A 106 -8.58 9.01 -0.72
CA HIS A 106 -7.77 7.88 -1.13
C HIS A 106 -7.64 6.81 -0.04
N VAL A 107 -8.16 7.07 1.15
CA VAL A 107 -8.25 6.11 2.25
C VAL A 107 -9.62 5.44 2.27
N THR A 108 -10.68 6.19 1.99
CA THR A 108 -12.07 5.70 2.07
C THR A 108 -12.39 4.47 1.22
N PRO A 109 -11.82 4.27 0.00
CA PRO A 109 -12.04 3.04 -0.77
C PRO A 109 -11.70 1.77 0.02
N PHE A 110 -10.75 1.86 0.96
CA PHE A 110 -10.36 0.76 1.83
C PHE A 110 -11.55 0.20 2.64
N PHE A 111 -12.48 1.05 3.08
CA PHE A 111 -13.61 0.63 3.91
C PHE A 111 -14.70 -0.12 3.13
N ALA A 112 -14.72 -0.03 1.81
CA ALA A 112 -15.61 -0.80 0.95
C ALA A 112 -15.19 -2.28 0.83
N PHE A 113 -13.95 -2.62 1.20
CA PHE A 113 -13.45 -3.98 1.07
C PHE A 113 -13.77 -4.83 2.32
N PRO A 114 -14.06 -6.14 2.14
CA PRO A 114 -14.21 -7.07 3.24
C PRO A 114 -12.90 -7.27 4.02
N PRO A 115 -12.98 -7.77 5.28
CA PRO A 115 -11.82 -7.90 6.16
C PRO A 115 -10.64 -8.70 5.57
N GLU A 116 -10.92 -9.71 4.76
CA GLU A 116 -9.92 -10.56 4.10
C GLU A 116 -9.08 -9.74 3.10
N VAL A 117 -9.75 -8.90 2.30
CA VAL A 117 -9.09 -7.99 1.35
C VAL A 117 -8.34 -6.90 2.10
N ARG A 118 -8.99 -6.27 3.11
CA ARG A 118 -8.33 -5.25 3.93
C ARG A 118 -7.04 -5.77 4.56
N ARG A 119 -7.03 -7.02 5.05
CA ARG A 119 -5.84 -7.64 5.64
C ARG A 119 -4.68 -7.66 4.65
N ILE A 120 -4.91 -8.02 3.39
CA ILE A 120 -3.87 -7.99 2.35
C ILE A 120 -3.40 -6.56 2.08
N LEU A 121 -4.32 -5.60 1.96
CA LEU A 121 -3.98 -4.21 1.74
C LEU A 121 -3.14 -3.61 2.88
N TYR A 122 -3.33 -4.08 4.13
CA TYR A 122 -2.49 -3.73 5.28
C TYR A 122 -1.13 -4.42 5.27
N THR A 123 -1.12 -5.69 4.88
CA THR A 123 0.07 -6.54 4.99
C THR A 123 0.88 -6.58 3.71
N THR A 124 0.59 -5.74 2.73
CA THR A 124 1.31 -5.65 1.45
C THR A 124 2.76 -5.20 1.64
N ASN A 125 3.42 -5.86 2.54
CA ASN A 125 4.85 -5.75 2.75
C ASN A 125 5.69 -6.50 1.70
N ALA A 126 5.06 -7.07 0.65
CA ALA A 126 5.81 -7.79 -0.37
C ALA A 126 6.83 -6.87 -1.05
N ILE A 127 6.38 -5.70 -1.54
CA ILE A 127 7.27 -4.71 -2.17
C ILE A 127 8.25 -4.13 -1.15
N GLU A 128 7.79 -3.77 0.05
CA GLU A 128 8.65 -3.24 1.10
C GLU A 128 9.68 -4.28 1.56
N SER A 129 9.30 -5.55 1.69
CA SER A 129 10.20 -6.66 1.99
C SER A 129 11.26 -6.83 0.91
N VAL A 130 10.87 -6.77 -0.37
CA VAL A 130 11.81 -6.78 -1.50
C VAL A 130 12.75 -5.59 -1.43
N HIS A 131 12.24 -4.39 -1.24
CA HIS A 131 13.06 -3.18 -1.13
C HIS A 131 14.04 -3.25 0.04
N MET A 132 13.61 -3.75 1.19
CA MET A 132 14.47 -3.92 2.37
C MET A 132 15.63 -4.88 2.07
N ARG A 133 15.35 -6.02 1.43
CA ARG A 133 16.36 -7.00 1.05
C ARG A 133 17.30 -6.45 -0.02
N LEU A 134 16.78 -5.76 -1.05
CA LEU A 134 17.60 -5.12 -2.07
C LEU A 134 18.50 -4.04 -1.47
N ARG A 135 17.97 -3.17 -0.61
CA ARG A 135 18.76 -2.13 0.07
C ARG A 135 19.87 -2.74 0.92
N LYS A 136 19.61 -3.86 1.60
CA LYS A 136 20.65 -4.57 2.37
C LYS A 136 21.79 -5.05 1.45
N ILE A 137 21.46 -5.66 0.32
CA ILE A 137 22.43 -6.16 -0.66
C ILE A 137 23.23 -4.99 -1.25
N ILE A 138 22.55 -3.91 -1.68
CA ILE A 138 23.18 -2.71 -2.24
C ILE A 138 24.14 -2.09 -1.21
N LYS A 139 23.69 -1.93 0.04
CA LYS A 139 24.51 -1.35 1.11
C LYS A 139 25.75 -2.20 1.43
N THR A 140 25.59 -3.53 1.41
CA THR A 140 26.72 -4.45 1.62
C THR A 140 27.73 -4.40 0.48
N ARG A 141 27.27 -4.22 -0.75
CA ARG A 141 28.13 -4.10 -1.92
C ARG A 141 28.88 -2.76 -1.95
N GLY A 142 28.24 -1.69 -1.52
CA GLY A 142 28.77 -0.33 -1.41
C GLY A 142 28.85 0.41 -2.73
N HIS A 143 29.61 -0.11 -3.72
CA HIS A 143 29.86 0.57 -5.00
C HIS A 143 29.63 -0.36 -6.19
N PHE A 144 29.15 0.20 -7.29
CA PHE A 144 28.97 -0.47 -8.58
C PHE A 144 29.89 0.18 -9.63
N PRO A 145 30.74 -0.59 -10.31
CA PRO A 145 31.63 -0.03 -11.32
C PRO A 145 30.90 0.41 -12.60
N THR A 146 29.77 -0.24 -12.92
CA THR A 146 28.95 0.05 -14.09
C THR A 146 27.46 -0.17 -13.80
N ASP A 147 26.58 0.42 -14.60
CA ASP A 147 25.12 0.21 -14.54
C ASP A 147 24.75 -1.25 -14.85
N GLU A 148 25.51 -1.92 -15.71
CA GLU A 148 25.33 -3.34 -16.00
C GLU A 148 25.60 -4.21 -14.78
N ALA A 149 26.66 -3.91 -14.03
CA ALA A 149 26.99 -4.62 -12.79
C ALA A 149 25.89 -4.44 -11.73
N ALA A 150 25.34 -3.21 -11.62
CA ALA A 150 24.22 -2.92 -10.76
C ALA A 150 22.97 -3.71 -11.19
N THR A 151 22.60 -3.64 -12.46
CA THR A 151 21.43 -4.33 -13.03
C THR A 151 21.52 -5.85 -12.84
N LYS A 152 22.70 -6.43 -13.12
CA LYS A 152 22.94 -7.87 -12.94
C LYS A 152 22.78 -8.31 -11.49
N LEU A 153 23.34 -7.54 -10.54
CA LEU A 153 23.19 -7.87 -9.11
C LEU A 153 21.74 -7.75 -8.66
N LEU A 154 21.04 -6.68 -9.06
CA LEU A 154 19.64 -6.48 -8.73
C LEU A 154 18.76 -7.60 -9.31
N TRP A 155 19.01 -8.01 -10.56
CA TRP A 155 18.29 -9.12 -11.18
C TRP A 155 18.49 -10.44 -10.42
N LEU A 156 19.75 -10.78 -10.09
CA LEU A 156 20.06 -12.00 -9.33
C LEU A 156 19.42 -11.96 -7.93
N ALA A 157 19.49 -10.80 -7.27
CA ALA A 157 18.87 -10.61 -5.96
C ALA A 157 17.35 -10.78 -6.03
N LEU A 158 16.69 -10.18 -7.01
CA LEU A 158 15.25 -10.32 -7.23
C LEU A 158 14.87 -11.78 -7.49
N ARG A 159 15.60 -12.47 -8.36
CA ARG A 159 15.38 -13.89 -8.65
C ARG A 159 15.45 -14.74 -7.38
N ASN A 160 16.46 -14.52 -6.54
CA ASN A 160 16.60 -15.24 -5.26
C ASN A 160 15.49 -14.89 -4.27
N ILE A 161 15.11 -13.61 -4.18
CA ILE A 161 14.03 -13.16 -3.29
C ILE A 161 12.70 -13.78 -3.68
N THR A 162 12.41 -13.87 -4.98
CA THR A 162 11.13 -14.35 -5.52
C THR A 162 11.06 -15.86 -5.69
N ALA A 163 12.17 -16.59 -5.59
CA ALA A 163 12.21 -18.04 -5.73
C ALA A 163 11.28 -18.78 -4.75
N GLY A 164 11.03 -18.21 -3.57
CA GLY A 164 10.12 -18.74 -2.56
C GLY A 164 8.65 -18.30 -2.70
N TRP A 165 8.29 -17.51 -3.71
CA TRP A 165 6.94 -16.93 -3.86
C TRP A 165 5.92 -17.88 -4.52
N SER A 166 6.29 -19.09 -4.81
CA SER A 166 5.44 -20.09 -5.48
C SER A 166 4.20 -20.53 -4.68
N ARG A 167 4.11 -20.19 -3.39
CA ARG A 167 2.98 -20.56 -2.52
C ARG A 167 2.24 -19.32 -2.04
N ALA A 168 0.97 -19.18 -2.47
CA ALA A 168 0.08 -18.19 -1.90
C ALA A 168 -0.13 -18.46 -0.41
N THR A 169 0.01 -17.42 0.43
CA THR A 169 -0.32 -17.53 1.86
C THR A 169 -1.82 -17.75 2.05
N ARG A 170 -2.23 -18.22 3.24
CA ARG A 170 -3.65 -18.43 3.58
C ARG A 170 -4.50 -17.17 3.36
N ASP A 171 -3.95 -16.01 3.72
CA ASP A 171 -4.64 -14.73 3.58
C ASP A 171 -4.91 -14.38 2.11
N TRP A 172 -3.98 -14.70 1.19
CA TRP A 172 -4.18 -14.52 -0.24
C TRP A 172 -5.29 -15.39 -0.80
N LYS A 173 -5.41 -16.65 -0.37
CA LYS A 173 -6.51 -17.52 -0.83
C LYS A 173 -7.87 -16.97 -0.45
N ALA A 174 -8.02 -16.51 0.80
CA ALA A 174 -9.26 -15.90 1.27
C ALA A 174 -9.60 -14.62 0.49
N ALA A 175 -8.62 -13.75 0.26
CA ALA A 175 -8.84 -12.52 -0.50
C ALA A 175 -9.11 -12.78 -1.99
N MET A 176 -8.51 -13.79 -2.61
CA MET A 176 -8.79 -14.18 -4.01
C MET A 176 -10.26 -14.57 -4.19
N ASN A 177 -10.84 -15.29 -3.24
CA ASN A 177 -12.26 -15.61 -3.26
C ASN A 177 -13.13 -14.34 -3.20
N GLN A 178 -12.75 -13.36 -2.35
CA GLN A 178 -13.44 -12.08 -2.29
C GLN A 178 -13.28 -11.25 -3.56
N PHE A 179 -12.08 -11.25 -4.17
CA PHE A 179 -11.86 -10.59 -5.46
C PHE A 179 -12.72 -11.20 -6.58
N ALA A 180 -12.86 -12.52 -6.61
CA ALA A 180 -13.73 -13.20 -7.58
C ALA A 180 -15.21 -12.80 -7.44
N ILE A 181 -15.66 -12.47 -6.21
CA ILE A 181 -17.02 -11.98 -5.94
C ILE A 181 -17.14 -10.49 -6.30
N LEU A 182 -16.21 -9.66 -5.81
CA LEU A 182 -16.27 -8.21 -5.97
C LEU A 182 -16.04 -7.74 -7.41
N TYR A 183 -15.26 -8.50 -8.17
CA TYR A 183 -14.82 -8.17 -9.53
C TYR A 183 -15.11 -9.31 -10.49
N ALA A 184 -16.30 -9.94 -10.39
CA ALA A 184 -16.63 -11.16 -11.11
C ALA A 184 -16.32 -11.09 -12.62
N GLU A 185 -16.70 -9.99 -13.28
CA GLU A 185 -16.49 -9.78 -14.72
C GLU A 185 -15.04 -9.50 -15.12
N ARG A 186 -14.23 -8.96 -14.19
CA ARG A 186 -12.83 -8.56 -14.40
C ARG A 186 -11.84 -9.63 -13.94
N PHE A 187 -12.23 -10.42 -12.94
CA PHE A 187 -11.37 -11.41 -12.30
C PHE A 187 -11.26 -12.70 -13.10
N ASN A 188 -12.37 -13.12 -13.70
CA ASN A 188 -12.43 -14.23 -14.64
C ASN A 188 -12.94 -13.72 -15.98
N PRO A 189 -12.15 -12.99 -16.76
CA PRO A 189 -12.59 -12.63 -18.10
C PRO A 189 -12.83 -13.91 -18.86
N SER A 190 -14.10 -14.11 -19.28
CA SER A 190 -14.46 -15.21 -20.18
C SER A 190 -13.46 -15.17 -21.33
N VAL A 191 -12.78 -16.28 -21.55
CA VAL A 191 -11.93 -16.45 -22.73
C VAL A 191 -12.89 -16.40 -23.92
N ALA A 192 -13.00 -15.19 -24.50
CA ALA A 192 -13.76 -14.98 -25.73
C ALA A 192 -12.90 -15.34 -26.94
#